data_18917c89e7fa869fe95ac9cb4d0a0a01
#
_entry.id   18917c89e7fa869fe95ac9cb4d0a0a01
#
_cell.length_a   1.000
_cell.length_b   1.000
_cell.length_c   1.000
_cell.angle_alpha   90.00
_cell.angle_beta   90.00
_cell.angle_gamma   90.00
#
_symmetry.space_group_name_H-M   'P 1'
#
loop_
_entity.id
_entity.type
_entity.pdbx_description
1 polymer ?
#
loop_
_entity_poly.entity_id
_entity_poly.type
_entity_poly.pdbx_seq_one_letter_code
_entity_poly.pdbx_strand_id
1 'polypeptide(L)'
;MKSTVSKTTEEYINRLEKEEKEGKVLPDYHANPDAIDQLIIENNLQIAGISYYPQIDLMLIVLNNKRVLKRNISEFKRLKSATLPELENHEISPMGVHWVALDEDLSLRGFLKHELAFSDHSELA
;
A
#
# COMPACT_ATOMS: atom_id res chain seq x y z
N MET A 1 -12.72 -16.20 -1.49
CA MET A 1 -12.22 -15.61 -0.28
C MET A 1 -13.09 -14.53 0.30
N LYS A 2 -14.25 -14.30 -0.30
CA LYS A 2 -15.16 -13.29 0.23
C LYS A 2 -15.63 -13.60 1.65
N SER A 3 -15.63 -14.87 2.01
CA SER A 3 -16.04 -15.28 3.34
C SER A 3 -15.15 -14.74 4.46
N THR A 4 -13.95 -14.26 4.12
CA THR A 4 -13.01 -13.74 5.12
C THR A 4 -13.09 -12.24 5.29
N VAL A 5 -13.91 -11.54 4.50
CA VAL A 5 -13.99 -10.09 4.56
C VAL A 5 -15.18 -9.64 5.40
N SER A 6 -15.11 -8.41 5.89
CA SER A 6 -16.19 -7.84 6.68
C SER A 6 -17.41 -7.58 5.80
N LYS A 7 -18.55 -7.35 6.44
CA LYS A 7 -19.78 -7.04 5.72
C LYS A 7 -19.61 -5.79 4.86
N THR A 8 -18.97 -4.76 5.41
CA THR A 8 -18.72 -3.51 4.67
C THR A 8 -17.87 -3.78 3.45
N THR A 9 -16.84 -4.60 3.61
CA THR A 9 -15.97 -4.94 2.49
C THR A 9 -16.74 -5.71 1.42
N GLU A 10 -17.62 -6.62 1.82
CA GLU A 10 -18.45 -7.35 0.86
C GLU A 10 -19.35 -6.41 0.07
N GLU A 11 -19.94 -5.44 0.72
CA GLU A 11 -20.78 -4.48 0.04
C GLU A 11 -19.99 -3.69 -1.00
N TYR A 12 -18.76 -3.30 -0.65
CA TYR A 12 -17.89 -2.57 -1.55
C TYR A 12 -17.54 -3.43 -2.78
N ILE A 13 -17.17 -4.68 -2.54
CA ILE A 13 -16.83 -5.60 -3.63
C ILE A 13 -18.05 -5.83 -4.53
N ASN A 14 -19.22 -6.00 -3.95
CA ASN A 14 -20.44 -6.22 -4.73
C ASN A 14 -20.73 -5.02 -5.63
N ARG A 15 -20.51 -3.82 -5.12
CA ARG A 15 -20.70 -2.62 -5.94
C ARG A 15 -19.74 -2.61 -7.12
N LEU A 16 -18.49 -2.97 -6.90
CA LEU A 16 -17.49 -3.00 -7.96
C LEU A 16 -17.85 -4.05 -9.02
N GLU A 17 -18.29 -5.22 -8.58
CA GLU A 17 -18.68 -6.27 -9.50
C GLU A 17 -19.88 -5.85 -10.33
N LYS A 18 -20.79 -5.11 -9.73
CA LYS A 18 -21.95 -4.61 -10.46
C LYS A 18 -21.52 -3.63 -11.54
N GLU A 19 -20.57 -2.76 -11.24
CA GLU A 19 -20.07 -1.81 -12.22
C GLU A 19 -19.43 -2.51 -13.40
N GLU A 20 -18.73 -3.60 -13.16
CA GLU A 20 -18.15 -4.38 -14.25
C GLU A 20 -19.23 -4.99 -15.12
N LYS A 21 -20.26 -5.53 -14.49
CA LYS A 21 -21.35 -6.16 -15.23
C LYS A 21 -22.11 -5.15 -16.07
N GLU A 22 -22.05 -3.89 -15.71
CA GLU A 22 -22.69 -2.82 -16.48
C GLU A 22 -21.84 -2.36 -17.64
N GLY A 23 -20.76 -3.08 -17.92
CA GLY A 23 -19.96 -2.81 -19.11
C GLY A 23 -18.80 -1.86 -18.90
N LYS A 24 -18.46 -1.58 -17.66
CA LYS A 24 -17.32 -0.70 -17.41
C LYS A 24 -16.02 -1.41 -17.69
N VAL A 25 -15.07 -0.68 -18.26
CA VAL A 25 -13.74 -1.22 -18.52
C VAL A 25 -12.98 -1.35 -17.22
N LEU A 26 -11.88 -2.10 -17.28
CA LEU A 26 -11.02 -2.25 -16.12
C LEU A 26 -10.50 -0.89 -15.66
N PRO A 27 -10.41 -0.71 -14.34
CA PRO A 27 -9.99 0.57 -13.80
C PRO A 27 -8.58 0.96 -14.22
N ASP A 28 -8.38 2.25 -14.34
CA ASP A 28 -7.06 2.82 -14.54
C ASP A 28 -6.50 3.16 -13.16
N TYR A 29 -5.54 2.37 -12.70
CA TYR A 29 -4.99 2.53 -11.36
C TYR A 29 -4.29 3.87 -11.16
N HIS A 30 -3.88 4.52 -12.25
CA HIS A 30 -3.20 5.80 -12.16
C HIS A 30 -4.17 6.97 -11.99
N ALA A 31 -5.36 6.85 -12.54
CA ALA A 31 -6.33 7.95 -12.56
C ALA A 31 -7.48 7.75 -11.58
N ASN A 32 -7.76 6.53 -11.18
CA ASN A 32 -8.94 6.21 -10.39
C ASN A 32 -8.55 5.69 -9.00
N PRO A 33 -8.72 6.52 -7.95
CA PRO A 33 -8.37 6.07 -6.59
C PRO A 33 -9.13 4.84 -6.13
N ASP A 34 -10.38 4.68 -6.57
CA ASP A 34 -11.18 3.52 -6.18
C ASP A 34 -10.59 2.22 -6.73
N ALA A 35 -9.86 2.29 -7.84
CA ALA A 35 -9.23 1.12 -8.41
C ALA A 35 -8.13 0.57 -7.50
N ILE A 36 -7.44 1.43 -6.78
CA ILE A 36 -6.41 0.99 -5.84
C ILE A 36 -7.06 0.30 -4.65
N ASP A 37 -8.16 0.85 -4.15
CA ASP A 37 -8.91 0.21 -3.07
C ASP A 37 -9.43 -1.16 -3.52
N GLN A 38 -9.88 -1.25 -4.77
CA GLN A 38 -10.31 -2.52 -5.33
C GLN A 38 -9.19 -3.55 -5.35
N LEU A 39 -8.00 -3.11 -5.76
CA LEU A 39 -6.83 -3.98 -5.80
C LEU A 39 -6.52 -4.53 -4.41
N ILE A 40 -6.56 -3.67 -3.40
CA ILE A 40 -6.29 -4.07 -2.03
C ILE A 40 -7.32 -5.09 -1.55
N ILE A 41 -8.59 -4.81 -1.80
CA ILE A 41 -9.67 -5.66 -1.31
C ILE A 41 -9.67 -7.00 -2.01
N GLU A 42 -9.58 -7.00 -3.34
CA GLU A 42 -9.64 -8.25 -4.10
C GLU A 42 -8.50 -9.20 -3.79
N ASN A 43 -7.35 -8.64 -3.44
CA ASN A 43 -6.18 -9.45 -3.14
C ASN A 43 -5.89 -9.55 -1.65
N ASN A 44 -6.75 -8.97 -0.83
CA ASN A 44 -6.59 -8.97 0.63
C ASN A 44 -5.19 -8.53 1.03
N LEU A 45 -4.72 -7.44 0.42
CA LEU A 45 -3.37 -6.96 0.64
C LEU A 45 -3.22 -6.30 2.00
N GLN A 46 -2.10 -6.58 2.65
CA GLN A 46 -1.76 -6.02 3.94
C GLN A 46 -0.25 -5.83 4.03
N ILE A 47 0.17 -4.87 4.83
CA ILE A 47 1.59 -4.69 5.10
C ILE A 47 2.02 -5.76 6.09
N ALA A 48 3.02 -6.56 5.71
CA ALA A 48 3.56 -7.61 6.56
C ALA A 48 4.77 -7.13 7.34
N GLY A 49 5.54 -6.20 6.79
CA GLY A 49 6.72 -5.70 7.48
C GLY A 49 7.36 -4.57 6.71
N ILE A 50 8.26 -3.87 7.39
CA ILE A 50 9.01 -2.77 6.78
C ILE A 50 10.45 -2.87 7.24
N SER A 51 11.40 -2.72 6.33
CA SER A 51 12.80 -2.70 6.67
C SER A 51 13.47 -1.47 6.07
N TYR A 52 14.60 -1.08 6.66
CA TYR A 52 15.26 0.17 6.34
C TYR A 52 16.72 -0.06 6.05
N TYR A 53 17.21 0.65 5.05
CA TYR A 53 18.61 0.64 4.64
C TYR A 53 19.06 2.08 4.47
N PRO A 54 19.31 2.80 5.58
CA PRO A 54 19.57 4.25 5.50
C PRO A 54 20.80 4.63 4.67
N GLN A 55 21.79 3.75 4.61
CA GLN A 55 23.02 4.04 3.89
C GLN A 55 22.80 4.15 2.38
N ILE A 56 21.70 3.58 1.89
CA ILE A 56 21.34 3.72 0.47
C ILE A 56 19.98 4.39 0.31
N ASP A 57 19.51 5.03 1.37
CA ASP A 57 18.24 5.78 1.36
C ASP A 57 17.06 4.93 0.91
N LEU A 58 16.99 3.70 1.43
CA LEU A 58 15.98 2.74 0.97
C LEU A 58 15.10 2.27 2.11
N MET A 59 13.80 2.21 1.83
CA MET A 59 12.80 1.61 2.71
C MET A 59 12.05 0.58 1.89
N LEU A 60 11.93 -0.63 2.43
CA LEU A 60 11.20 -1.72 1.78
C LEU A 60 9.92 -1.99 2.55
N ILE A 61 8.81 -2.00 1.84
CA ILE A 61 7.50 -2.34 2.40
C ILE A 61 7.14 -3.72 1.87
N VAL A 62 7.10 -4.70 2.76
CA VAL A 62 6.83 -6.08 2.39
C VAL A 62 5.35 -6.35 2.59
N LEU A 63 4.69 -6.86 1.56
CA LEU A 63 3.28 -7.19 1.62
C LEU A 63 3.08 -8.66 1.94
N ASN A 64 1.88 -9.00 2.38
CA ASN A 64 1.55 -10.37 2.75
C ASN A 64 1.53 -11.34 1.56
N ASN A 65 1.55 -10.82 0.34
CA ASN A 65 1.63 -11.66 -0.86
C ASN A 65 3.07 -11.80 -1.37
N LYS A 66 4.05 -11.42 -0.54
CA LYS A 66 5.49 -11.50 -0.82
C LYS A 66 6.00 -10.45 -1.79
N ARG A 67 5.15 -9.53 -2.23
CA ARG A 67 5.61 -8.40 -3.02
C ARG A 67 6.30 -7.40 -2.12
N VAL A 68 7.28 -6.70 -2.69
CA VAL A 68 8.08 -5.70 -1.97
C VAL A 68 7.98 -4.39 -2.73
N LEU A 69 7.55 -3.35 -2.01
CA LEU A 69 7.50 -2.01 -2.56
C LEU A 69 8.71 -1.24 -2.07
N LYS A 70 9.26 -0.39 -2.92
CA LYS A 70 10.47 0.37 -2.61
C LYS A 70 10.17 1.86 -2.55
N ARG A 71 10.68 2.52 -1.54
CA ARG A 71 10.60 3.96 -1.42
C ARG A 71 11.90 4.50 -0.88
N ASN A 72 12.25 5.72 -1.25
CA ASN A 72 13.39 6.39 -0.65
C ASN A 72 12.94 6.98 0.69
N ILE A 73 13.76 6.77 1.73
CA ILE A 73 13.43 7.32 3.05
C ILE A 73 13.33 8.84 2.97
N SER A 74 14.20 9.46 2.18
CA SER A 74 14.25 10.91 2.05
C SER A 74 13.05 11.52 1.36
N GLU A 75 12.17 10.71 0.76
CA GLU A 75 10.94 11.24 0.19
C GLU A 75 9.98 11.72 1.26
N PHE A 76 10.15 11.26 2.49
CA PHE A 76 9.25 11.60 3.58
C PHE A 76 9.98 12.51 4.54
N LYS A 77 9.53 13.77 4.60
CA LYS A 77 10.23 14.81 5.34
C LYS A 77 10.53 14.41 6.79
N ARG A 78 9.58 13.75 7.44
CA ARG A 78 9.73 13.39 8.84
C ARG A 78 10.59 12.14 9.06
N LEU A 79 10.78 11.34 8.01
CA LEU A 79 11.65 10.17 8.09
C LEU A 79 13.07 10.49 7.66
N LYS A 80 13.23 11.54 6.86
CA LYS A 80 14.49 11.87 6.23
C LYS A 80 15.65 12.04 7.21
N SER A 81 15.38 12.65 8.36
CA SER A 81 16.40 12.92 9.35
C SER A 81 16.37 11.97 10.54
N ALA A 82 15.55 10.95 10.47
CA ALA A 82 15.38 10.02 11.57
C ALA A 82 16.57 9.06 11.66
N THR A 83 16.87 8.65 12.89
CA THR A 83 17.87 7.60 13.11
C THR A 83 17.24 6.24 12.82
N LEU A 84 18.08 5.22 12.64
CA LEU A 84 17.57 3.89 12.42
C LEU A 84 16.67 3.39 13.55
N PRO A 85 17.04 3.58 14.84
CA PRO A 85 16.13 3.18 15.91
C PRO A 85 14.78 3.91 15.84
N GLU A 86 14.77 5.17 15.45
CA GLU A 86 13.52 5.90 15.30
C GLU A 86 12.67 5.35 14.17
N LEU A 87 13.30 4.98 13.06
CA LEU A 87 12.60 4.36 11.94
C LEU A 87 12.02 3.01 12.31
N GLU A 88 12.78 2.23 13.08
CA GLU A 88 12.35 0.89 13.47
C GLU A 88 11.27 0.91 14.54
N ASN A 89 11.08 2.05 15.19
CA ASN A 89 10.03 2.20 16.20
C ASN A 89 8.74 2.61 15.52
N HIS A 90 8.17 1.70 14.77
CA HIS A 90 6.93 1.94 14.04
C HIS A 90 5.88 0.92 14.45
N GLU A 91 4.62 1.29 14.21
CA GLU A 91 3.48 0.41 14.44
C GLU A 91 2.86 0.11 13.09
N ILE A 92 2.75 -1.17 12.77
CA ILE A 92 2.16 -1.61 11.50
C ILE A 92 0.73 -2.05 11.75
N SER A 93 -0.19 -1.50 10.94
CA SER A 93 -1.54 -2.01 10.83
C SER A 93 -1.68 -2.60 9.42
N PRO A 94 -2.73 -3.37 9.16
CA PRO A 94 -2.89 -3.94 7.81
C PRO A 94 -2.88 -2.90 6.70
N MET A 95 -3.39 -1.71 6.97
CA MET A 95 -3.57 -0.69 5.95
C MET A 95 -2.54 0.44 6.02
N GLY A 96 -1.58 0.38 6.92
CA GLY A 96 -0.61 1.46 7.00
C GLY A 96 0.45 1.25 8.06
N VAL A 97 1.27 2.27 8.24
CA VAL A 97 2.32 2.28 9.22
C VAL A 97 2.38 3.64 9.87
N HIS A 98 2.64 3.65 11.18
CA HIS A 98 2.67 4.86 11.98
C HIS A 98 3.96 4.93 12.79
N TRP A 99 4.65 6.06 12.72
CA TRP A 99 5.82 6.35 13.53
C TRP A 99 5.42 7.37 14.60
N VAL A 100 5.19 6.88 15.81
CA VAL A 100 4.68 7.72 16.89
C VAL A 100 5.64 8.88 17.19
N ALA A 101 6.93 8.57 17.34
CA ALA A 101 7.93 9.58 17.71
C ALA A 101 8.15 10.61 16.61
N LEU A 102 7.86 10.28 15.38
CA LEU A 102 8.06 11.16 14.24
C LEU A 102 6.77 11.81 13.76
N ASP A 103 5.65 11.40 14.35
CA ASP A 103 4.32 11.89 13.99
C ASP A 103 4.08 11.74 12.49
N GLU A 104 4.38 10.55 11.95
CA GLU A 104 4.21 10.27 10.53
C GLU A 104 3.33 9.05 10.35
N ASP A 105 2.43 9.15 9.37
CA ASP A 105 1.55 8.06 8.96
C ASP A 105 1.65 7.87 7.46
N LEU A 106 1.85 6.62 7.04
CA LEU A 106 1.85 6.30 5.63
C LEU A 106 0.90 5.13 5.40
N SER A 107 0.16 5.18 4.31
CA SER A 107 -0.86 4.16 4.05
C SER A 107 -0.40 3.17 2.98
N LEU A 108 -0.91 1.96 3.07
CA LEU A 108 -0.71 0.95 2.02
C LEU A 108 -1.19 1.50 0.68
N ARG A 109 -2.33 2.19 0.70
CA ARG A 109 -2.88 2.78 -0.51
C ARG A 109 -1.90 3.76 -1.15
N GLY A 110 -1.28 4.60 -0.34
CA GLY A 110 -0.29 5.55 -0.84
C GLY A 110 0.93 4.88 -1.43
N PHE A 111 1.41 3.81 -0.78
CA PHE A 111 2.54 3.06 -1.31
C PHE A 111 2.21 2.42 -2.65
N LEU A 112 1.01 1.83 -2.77
CA LEU A 112 0.59 1.21 -4.02
C LEU A 112 0.39 2.23 -5.12
N LYS A 113 -0.19 3.37 -4.78
CA LYS A 113 -0.40 4.43 -5.76
C LYS A 113 0.92 4.88 -6.36
N HIS A 114 1.93 5.06 -5.52
CA HIS A 114 3.26 5.45 -5.97
C HIS A 114 3.86 4.36 -6.87
N GLU A 115 3.76 3.11 -6.44
CA GLU A 115 4.33 2.00 -7.18
C GLU A 115 3.72 1.90 -8.58
N LEU A 116 2.40 2.00 -8.67
CA LEU A 116 1.71 1.89 -9.96
C LEU A 116 1.99 3.09 -10.86
N ALA A 117 2.26 4.25 -10.28
CA ALA A 117 2.52 5.45 -11.06
C ALA A 117 3.93 5.52 -11.60
N PHE A 118 4.91 4.94 -10.90
CA PHE A 118 6.33 5.14 -11.21
C PHE A 118 7.08 3.87 -11.56
N SER A 119 6.49 2.71 -11.36
CA SER A 119 7.17 1.45 -11.68
C SER A 119 6.89 1.03 -13.10
N ASP A 120 7.86 0.31 -13.67
CA ASP A 120 7.63 -0.42 -14.90
C ASP A 120 6.63 -1.53 -14.60
N HIS A 121 5.60 -1.65 -15.44
CA HIS A 121 4.58 -2.66 -15.23
C HIS A 121 5.12 -4.08 -15.18
N SER A 122 6.22 -4.34 -15.86
CA SER A 122 6.84 -5.66 -15.84
C SER A 122 7.35 -6.02 -14.44
N GLU A 123 7.65 -5.04 -13.61
CA GLU A 123 8.13 -5.30 -12.25
C GLU A 123 7.00 -5.73 -11.32
N LEU A 124 5.77 -5.42 -11.68
CA LEU A 124 4.61 -5.78 -10.87
C LEU A 124 4.07 -7.16 -11.19
N ALA A 125 4.47 -7.68 -12.32
CA ALA A 125 3.96 -8.96 -12.81
C ALA A 125 4.47 -10.16 -12.02
#